data_bba35e0edb886099f59f381d707c1843
#
_entry.id   bba35e0edb886099f59f381d707c1843
#
_cell.length_a   1.000
_cell.length_b   1.000
_cell.length_c   1.000
_cell.angle_alpha   90.00
_cell.angle_beta   90.00
_cell.angle_gamma   90.00
#
_symmetry.space_group_name_H-M   'P 1'
#
loop_
_entity.id
_entity.type
_entity.pdbx_description
1 polymer ?
#
loop_
_entity_poly.entity_id
_entity_poly.type
_entity_poly.pdbx_seq_one_letter_code
_entity_poly.pdbx_strand_id
1 'polypeptide(L)'
;MISEKDKQVITRISREYRARRVLLFGSGLSPSKESRDIDIGVEGIPAEEFFRFYGDLMFELSKPVDVVDLSGDSKFVRLIKKEGVPLYG
;
A
#
# COMPACT_ATOMS: atom_id res chain seq x y z
N MET A 1 -5.12 12.76 2.28
CA MET A 1 -5.17 11.96 1.05
C MET A 1 -3.80 11.83 0.44
N ILE A 2 -3.56 10.73 -0.25
CA ILE A 2 -2.30 10.50 -0.94
C ILE A 2 -2.24 11.39 -2.20
N SER A 3 -1.04 11.89 -2.54
CA SER A 3 -0.86 12.69 -3.75
C SER A 3 -1.00 11.83 -5.01
N GLU A 4 -1.34 12.47 -6.12
CA GLU A 4 -1.45 11.76 -7.39
C GLU A 4 -0.10 11.16 -7.81
N LYS A 5 0.99 11.86 -7.55
CA LYS A 5 2.34 11.37 -7.84
C LYS A 5 2.66 10.09 -7.07
N ASP A 6 2.37 10.07 -5.76
CA ASP A 6 2.61 8.88 -4.94
C ASP A 6 1.71 7.72 -5.37
N LYS A 7 0.47 8.01 -5.73
CA LYS A 7 -0.44 7.00 -6.25
C LYS A 7 0.10 6.36 -7.53
N GLN A 8 0.66 7.16 -8.42
CA GLN A 8 1.26 6.66 -9.65
C GLN A 8 2.49 5.79 -9.38
N VAL A 9 3.31 6.18 -8.40
CA VAL A 9 4.48 5.38 -7.97
C VAL A 9 4.02 4.02 -7.47
N ILE A 10 3.03 3.99 -6.60
CA ILE A 10 2.50 2.74 -6.06
C ILE A 10 1.96 1.87 -7.17
N THR A 11 1.18 2.43 -8.08
CA THR A 11 0.60 1.69 -9.19
C THR A 11 1.68 1.08 -10.10
N ARG A 12 2.69 1.87 -10.44
CA ARG A 12 3.78 1.40 -11.30
C ARG A 12 4.57 0.27 -10.66
N ILE A 13 4.99 0.44 -9.42
CA ILE A 13 5.77 -0.57 -8.72
C ILE A 13 4.95 -1.83 -8.47
N SER A 14 3.68 -1.67 -8.12
CA SER A 14 2.78 -2.81 -7.93
C SER A 14 2.64 -3.64 -9.22
N ARG A 15 2.57 -2.96 -10.35
CA ARG A 15 2.51 -3.63 -11.66
C ARG A 15 3.82 -4.36 -11.96
N GLU A 16 4.96 -3.75 -11.69
CA GLU A 16 6.27 -4.36 -11.92
C GLU A 16 6.43 -5.65 -11.14
N TYR A 17 5.89 -5.70 -9.92
CA TYR A 17 5.98 -6.88 -9.06
C TYR A 17 4.80 -7.83 -9.22
N ARG A 18 3.86 -7.50 -10.11
CA ARG A 18 2.67 -8.31 -10.39
C ARG A 18 1.80 -8.54 -9.15
N ALA A 19 1.66 -7.49 -8.33
CA ALA A 19 0.76 -7.54 -7.20
C ALA A 19 -0.67 -7.79 -7.69
N ARG A 20 -1.45 -8.50 -6.89
CA ARG A 20 -2.84 -8.72 -7.20
C ARG A 20 -3.67 -7.49 -6.88
N ARG A 21 -3.40 -6.86 -5.74
CA ARG A 21 -4.21 -5.76 -5.25
C ARG A 21 -3.43 -4.94 -4.22
N VAL A 22 -3.64 -3.63 -4.22
CA VAL A 22 -3.10 -2.73 -3.20
C VAL A 22 -4.22 -1.84 -2.69
N LEU A 23 -4.34 -1.77 -1.37
CA LEU A 23 -5.36 -0.97 -0.70
C LEU A 23 -4.71 0.11 0.17
N LEU A 24 -5.24 1.32 0.11
CA LEU A 24 -4.85 2.40 1.01
C LEU A 24 -5.71 2.32 2.26
N PHE A 25 -5.09 2.42 3.44
CA PHE A 25 -5.84 2.40 4.69
C PHE A 25 -5.24 3.40 5.68
N GLY A 26 -5.82 3.47 6.87
CA GLY A 26 -5.33 4.32 7.95
C GLY A 26 -5.62 5.79 7.75
N SER A 27 -4.73 6.65 8.26
CA SER A 27 -4.94 8.11 8.26
C SER A 27 -4.96 8.71 6.86
N GLY A 28 -4.41 8.00 5.86
CA GLY A 28 -4.45 8.45 4.47
C GLY A 28 -5.85 8.53 3.88
N LEU A 29 -6.85 7.91 4.53
CA LEU A 29 -8.24 7.97 4.11
C LEU A 29 -8.98 9.19 4.64
N SER A 30 -8.40 9.94 5.58
CA SER A 30 -9.05 11.10 6.16
C SER A 30 -8.84 12.34 5.27
N PRO A 31 -9.90 12.94 4.73
CA PRO A 31 -9.76 14.15 3.90
C PRO A 31 -9.38 15.38 4.71
N SER A 32 -9.59 15.36 6.02
CA SER A 32 -9.35 16.51 6.88
C SER A 32 -7.97 16.52 7.52
N LYS A 33 -7.19 15.43 7.39
CA LYS A 33 -5.86 15.35 7.96
C LYS A 33 -4.84 15.07 6.88
N GLU A 34 -3.73 15.83 6.94
CA GLU A 34 -2.58 15.50 6.14
C GLU A 34 -1.88 14.31 6.77
N SER A 35 -1.78 13.23 6.03
CA SER A 35 -1.15 12.02 6.51
C SER A 35 0.36 12.18 6.49
N ARG A 36 1.03 11.82 7.60
CA ARG A 36 2.49 11.82 7.67
C ARG A 36 3.09 10.58 7.00
N ASP A 37 2.37 9.48 7.08
CA ASP A 37 2.81 8.20 6.54
C ASP A 37 1.77 7.68 5.57
N ILE A 38 2.25 6.84 4.65
CA ILE A 38 1.37 6.15 3.71
C ILE A 38 1.22 4.72 4.22
N ASP A 39 -0.01 4.29 4.48
CA ASP A 39 -0.30 2.94 4.94
C ASP A 39 -0.99 2.17 3.82
N ILE A 40 -0.36 1.11 3.34
CA ILE A 40 -0.94 0.28 2.29
C ILE A 40 -0.90 -1.19 2.67
N GLY A 41 -1.93 -1.91 2.23
CA GLY A 41 -1.95 -3.36 2.27
C GLY A 41 -1.77 -3.90 0.87
N VAL A 42 -0.94 -4.92 0.70
CA VAL A 42 -0.66 -5.50 -0.60
C VAL A 42 -0.95 -7.00 -0.59
N GLU A 43 -1.54 -7.47 -1.68
CA GLU A 43 -1.85 -8.88 -1.88
C GLU A 43 -1.18 -9.37 -3.15
N GLY A 44 -0.58 -10.55 -3.09
CA GLY A 44 -0.03 -11.20 -4.27
C GLY A 44 1.46 -10.98 -4.51
N ILE A 45 2.19 -10.44 -3.53
CA ILE A 45 3.65 -10.33 -3.64
C ILE A 45 4.28 -11.53 -2.91
N PRO A 46 5.08 -12.35 -3.59
CA PRO A 46 5.78 -13.46 -2.92
C PRO A 46 6.69 -12.98 -1.80
N ALA A 47 6.83 -13.80 -0.76
CA ALA A 47 7.62 -13.44 0.42
C ALA A 47 9.06 -13.04 0.06
N GLU A 48 9.68 -13.75 -0.88
CA GLU A 48 11.07 -13.47 -1.29
C GLU A 48 11.22 -12.14 -2.03
N GLU A 49 10.12 -11.55 -2.52
CA GLU A 49 10.16 -10.27 -3.21
C GLU A 49 9.60 -9.13 -2.36
N PHE A 50 9.00 -9.44 -1.23
CA PHE A 50 8.29 -8.46 -0.41
C PHE A 50 9.19 -7.31 0.06
N PHE A 51 10.38 -7.64 0.56
CA PHE A 51 11.28 -6.58 1.05
C PHE A 51 11.83 -5.73 -0.07
N ARG A 52 12.04 -6.30 -1.25
CA ARG A 52 12.47 -5.51 -2.41
C ARG A 52 11.37 -4.55 -2.85
N PHE A 53 10.13 -5.03 -2.90
CA PHE A 53 8.95 -4.22 -3.18
C PHE A 53 8.84 -3.06 -2.18
N TYR A 54 8.97 -3.38 -0.90
CA TYR A 54 8.90 -2.40 0.17
C TYR A 54 10.01 -1.35 0.01
N GLY A 55 11.23 -1.80 -0.25
CA GLY A 55 12.38 -0.90 -0.43
C GLY A 55 12.22 0.04 -1.62
N ASP A 56 11.68 -0.46 -2.74
CA ASP A 56 11.44 0.38 -3.90
C ASP A 56 10.42 1.48 -3.59
N LEU A 57 9.38 1.14 -2.84
CA LEU A 57 8.39 2.14 -2.40
C LEU A 57 9.00 3.16 -1.48
N MET A 58 9.79 2.72 -0.49
CA MET A 58 10.46 3.64 0.43
C MET A 58 11.36 4.63 -0.29
N PHE A 59 12.03 4.16 -1.34
CA PHE A 59 12.95 5.00 -2.10
C PHE A 59 12.24 6.05 -2.95
N GLU A 60 11.10 5.71 -3.53
CA GLU A 60 10.45 6.58 -4.52
C GLU A 60 9.28 7.41 -3.99
N LEU A 61 8.69 7.02 -2.87
CA LEU A 61 7.55 7.77 -2.32
C LEU A 61 8.02 9.03 -1.60
N SER A 62 7.17 10.04 -1.59
CA SER A 62 7.46 11.33 -0.96
C SER A 62 7.39 11.28 0.56
N LYS A 63 6.78 10.25 1.13
CA LYS A 63 6.56 10.08 2.57
C LYS A 63 6.95 8.68 2.99
N PRO A 64 7.21 8.46 4.28
CA PRO A 64 7.39 7.11 4.80
C PRO A 64 6.19 6.23 4.48
N VAL A 65 6.43 4.96 4.21
CA VAL A 65 5.39 4.01 3.87
C VAL A 65 5.46 2.81 4.80
N ASP A 66 4.28 2.36 5.26
CA ASP A 66 4.12 1.09 5.96
C ASP A 66 3.36 0.15 5.04
N VAL A 67 3.94 -1.03 4.80
CA VAL A 67 3.35 -2.02 3.91
C VAL A 67 2.97 -3.25 4.70
N VAL A 68 1.70 -3.63 4.62
CA VAL A 68 1.16 -4.81 5.30
C VAL A 68 0.87 -5.88 4.24
N ASP A 69 1.35 -7.09 4.49
CA ASP A 69 1.06 -8.23 3.62
C ASP A 69 -0.36 -8.74 3.93
N LEU A 70 -1.22 -8.72 2.93
CA LEU A 70 -2.61 -9.12 3.08
C LEU A 70 -2.86 -10.61 2.79
N SER A 71 -1.81 -11.41 2.64
CA SER A 71 -1.96 -12.84 2.36
C SER A 71 -2.49 -13.65 3.54
N GLY A 72 -2.41 -13.12 4.75
CA GLY A 72 -2.93 -13.78 5.94
C GLY A 72 -4.42 -13.56 6.13
N ASP A 73 -4.95 -14.05 7.26
CA ASP A 73 -6.36 -13.95 7.61
C ASP A 73 -6.56 -13.46 9.04
N SER A 74 -5.73 -12.52 9.47
CA SER A 74 -5.89 -11.89 10.80
C SER A 74 -7.06 -10.92 10.80
N LYS A 75 -7.50 -10.52 11.99
CA LYS A 75 -8.53 -9.49 12.13
C LYS A 75 -8.09 -8.18 11.50
N PHE A 76 -6.80 -7.84 11.62
CA PHE A 76 -6.27 -6.62 11.04
C PHE A 76 -6.32 -6.66 9.51
N VAL A 77 -5.94 -7.78 8.91
CA VAL A 77 -6.00 -7.96 7.46
C VAL A 77 -7.45 -7.86 6.98
N ARG A 78 -8.39 -8.49 7.68
CA ARG A 78 -9.81 -8.40 7.33
C ARG A 78 -10.32 -6.98 7.39
N LEU A 79 -9.89 -6.21 8.40
CA LEU A 79 -10.30 -4.82 8.54
C LEU A 79 -9.78 -3.99 7.37
N ILE A 80 -8.52 -4.17 6.99
CA ILE A 80 -7.95 -3.47 5.84
C ILE A 80 -8.72 -3.80 4.56
N LYS A 81 -9.03 -5.08 4.35
CA LYS A 81 -9.79 -5.50 3.16
C LYS A 81 -11.19 -4.91 3.12
N LYS A 82 -11.79 -4.74 4.29
CA LYS A 82 -13.14 -4.18 4.40
C LYS A 82 -13.16 -2.67 4.18
N GLU A 83 -12.22 -1.96 4.78
CA GLU A 83 -12.25 -0.49 4.82
C GLU A 83 -11.26 0.19 3.88
N GLY A 84 -10.28 -0.54 3.41
CA GLY A 84 -9.26 0.03 2.53
C GLY A 84 -9.82 0.46 1.18
N VAL A 85 -9.17 1.46 0.60
CA VAL A 85 -9.56 1.99 -0.71
C VAL A 85 -8.59 1.45 -1.76
N PRO A 86 -9.08 0.80 -2.82
CA PRO A 86 -8.21 0.25 -3.85
C PRO A 86 -7.37 1.32 -4.54
N LEU A 87 -6.06 1.09 -4.61
CA LEU A 87 -5.14 1.89 -5.40
C LEU A 87 -4.71 1.15 -6.67
N TYR A 88 -4.73 -0.17 -6.65
CA TYR A 88 -4.29 -1.01 -7.75
C TYR A 88 -5.03 -2.35 -7.69
N GLY A 89 -5.48 -2.84 -8.84
CA GLY A 89 -6.15 -4.12 -8.94
C GLY A 89 -7.67 -4.06 -8.95
#